data_c7dcc78a3f3097842d693e1518216356
#
_entry.id   c7dcc78a3f3097842d693e1518216356
#
_cell.length_a   1.000
_cell.length_b   1.000
_cell.length_c   1.000
_cell.angle_alpha   90.00
_cell.angle_beta   90.00
_cell.angle_gamma   90.00
#
_symmetry.space_group_name_H-M   'P 1'
#
loop_
_entity.id
_entity.type
_entity.pdbx_description
1 polymer ?
#
loop_
_entity_poly.entity_id
_entity_poly.type
_entity_poly.pdbx_seq_one_letter_code
_entity_poly.pdbx_strand_id
1 'polypeptide(L)'
;DFHKDWLKARLSPEDKLTAPKRNEILGLYAMGSTSSIGQGVHSDLDIWVCVGHDISAQRLSFLNEKCRFLSAFAHGCGVDLNLFVTLDNRFTQGSSDSLDSDNCGSAQNLFLLDEFYRTSFRICGRYIIWFLITTKEEADDYAFYVDKVLNHPSIKKEEWFDFGTIVNSSPGEYFGSGLWLLYKGIDSPFKAAIKILLMEAYSNDYPQTDLLSSKLKDYVLNHDGYGIELDAYYLMYEKVSDYLKSIGDVKRLKLLRVCFFLKIYSGLDGLSDGTALSYRRNLLDKLLSDWQMDKDFIKQIINRDAWKFSFVSRFYQSLYYSLLESYRALLRFSVRHGIEYAITSDDAGILSRKLYAAFDRYPGKILLFNSDLTLSIKERYLTFIRPNKNSLCKK
;
A
#
# COMPACT_ATOMS: atom_id res chain seq x y z
N ASP A 1 2.50 4.58 36.05
CA ASP A 1 2.91 4.57 34.65
C ASP A 1 2.25 3.38 33.95
N PHE A 2 1.00 3.59 33.50
CA PHE A 2 0.11 2.55 32.93
C PHE A 2 0.77 1.60 31.93
N HIS A 3 1.60 2.13 31.03
CA HIS A 3 2.28 1.34 30.00
C HIS A 3 3.32 0.39 30.58
N LYS A 4 4.10 0.83 31.56
CA LYS A 4 5.08 -0.01 32.23
C LYS A 4 4.42 -1.11 33.06
N ASP A 5 3.34 -0.80 33.73
CA ASP A 5 2.61 -1.76 34.56
C ASP A 5 1.86 -2.78 33.71
N TRP A 6 1.30 -2.35 32.57
CA TRP A 6 0.70 -3.25 31.58
C TRP A 6 1.71 -4.22 30.98
N LEU A 7 2.91 -3.73 30.61
CA LEU A 7 4.01 -4.57 30.10
C LEU A 7 4.49 -5.57 31.18
N LYS A 8 4.71 -5.10 32.42
CA LYS A 8 5.15 -5.96 33.53
C LYS A 8 4.17 -7.08 33.84
N ALA A 9 2.85 -6.81 33.72
CA ALA A 9 1.82 -7.80 33.98
C ALA A 9 1.75 -8.93 32.93
N ARG A 10 2.34 -8.73 31.75
CA ARG A 10 2.30 -9.66 30.61
C ARG A 10 3.64 -10.29 30.26
N LEU A 11 4.74 -9.70 30.71
CA LEU A 11 6.07 -10.30 30.55
C LEU A 11 6.30 -11.31 31.69
N SER A 12 6.65 -12.55 31.33
CA SER A 12 7.06 -13.52 32.33
C SER A 12 8.40 -13.11 32.99
N PRO A 13 8.74 -13.60 34.19
CA PRO A 13 10.03 -13.35 34.81
C PRO A 13 11.22 -13.81 33.95
N GLU A 14 11.00 -14.76 33.05
CA GLU A 14 12.00 -15.30 32.12
C GLU A 14 12.23 -14.35 30.91
N ASP A 15 11.26 -13.50 30.60
CA ASP A 15 11.36 -12.44 29.58
C ASP A 15 12.14 -11.21 30.08
N LYS A 16 12.82 -11.29 31.21
CA LYS A 16 13.72 -10.24 31.64
C LYS A 16 14.80 -10.05 30.60
N LEU A 17 14.58 -9.02 29.78
CA LEU A 17 15.45 -8.55 28.74
C LEU A 17 16.86 -8.36 29.30
N THR A 18 17.70 -9.36 29.17
CA THR A 18 19.16 -9.11 29.16
C THR A 18 19.39 -8.20 27.97
N ALA A 19 19.93 -7.02 28.17
CA ALA A 19 20.30 -6.12 27.10
C ALA A 19 21.05 -6.94 26.04
N PRO A 20 20.63 -6.92 24.76
CA PRO A 20 21.27 -7.72 23.74
C PRO A 20 22.74 -7.36 23.70
N LYS A 21 23.63 -8.35 23.76
CA LYS A 21 25.09 -8.15 23.66
C LYS A 21 25.50 -7.58 22.29
N ARG A 22 24.58 -7.57 21.32
CA ARG A 22 24.71 -7.05 19.95
C ARG A 22 23.38 -6.41 19.56
N ASN A 23 23.41 -5.30 18.84
CA ASN A 23 22.20 -4.71 18.25
C ASN A 23 21.72 -5.63 17.13
N GLU A 24 20.76 -6.51 17.43
CA GLU A 24 20.17 -7.41 16.45
C GLU A 24 19.27 -6.65 15.47
N ILE A 25 18.59 -5.59 15.95
CA ILE A 25 17.81 -4.70 15.11
C ILE A 25 18.77 -3.66 14.52
N LEU A 26 18.94 -3.72 13.22
CA LEU A 26 19.84 -2.86 12.46
C LEU A 26 19.19 -1.57 11.98
N GLY A 27 17.85 -1.56 11.87
CA GLY A 27 17.08 -0.37 11.49
C GLY A 27 15.59 -0.54 11.67
N LEU A 28 14.91 0.60 11.87
CA LEU A 28 13.46 0.72 11.91
C LEU A 28 13.03 1.75 10.88
N TYR A 29 12.12 1.35 9.99
CA TYR A 29 11.62 2.19 8.91
C TYR A 29 10.09 2.12 8.87
N ALA A 30 9.43 3.27 9.01
CA ALA A 30 8.01 3.36 8.70
C ALA A 30 7.82 3.45 7.18
N MET A 31 6.72 2.89 6.66
CA MET A 31 6.39 2.95 5.24
C MET A 31 4.88 3.14 5.02
N GLY A 32 4.47 3.14 3.76
CA GLY A 32 3.07 3.28 3.37
C GLY A 32 2.60 4.74 3.36
N SER A 33 1.48 5.06 4.02
CA SER A 33 0.96 6.43 4.03
C SER A 33 1.65 7.35 5.03
N THR A 34 2.51 6.82 5.88
CA THR A 34 3.16 7.53 7.00
C THR A 34 3.87 8.77 6.51
N SER A 35 4.32 9.53 6.26
CA SER A 35 5.00 10.74 5.76
C SER A 35 4.36 11.34 4.51
N SER A 36 3.13 10.96 4.14
CA SER A 36 2.47 11.48 2.95
C SER A 36 1.18 12.25 3.27
N ILE A 37 0.67 13.00 2.29
CA ILE A 37 -0.65 13.62 2.38
C ILE A 37 -1.78 12.61 2.55
N GLY A 38 -1.55 11.34 2.24
CA GLY A 38 -2.49 10.24 2.44
C GLY A 38 -2.60 9.74 3.88
N GLN A 39 -1.77 10.22 4.81
CA GLN A 39 -1.84 9.86 6.23
C GLN A 39 -3.10 10.43 6.88
N GLY A 40 -3.87 9.59 7.55
CA GLY A 40 -5.04 9.96 8.33
C GLY A 40 -5.02 9.32 9.72
N VAL A 41 -5.94 9.72 10.59
CA VAL A 41 -6.05 9.21 11.98
C VAL A 41 -6.23 7.69 12.04
N HIS A 42 -6.94 7.15 11.06
CA HIS A 42 -7.21 5.71 10.95
C HIS A 42 -6.29 5.02 9.93
N SER A 43 -5.15 5.62 9.61
CA SER A 43 -4.16 4.96 8.76
C SER A 43 -3.31 4.02 9.60
N ASP A 44 -3.06 2.87 9.03
CA ASP A 44 -2.14 1.87 9.53
C ASP A 44 -0.72 2.47 9.64
N LEU A 45 0.02 2.03 10.62
CA LEU A 45 1.44 2.35 10.79
C LEU A 45 2.26 1.09 10.53
N ASP A 46 2.75 0.96 9.31
CA ASP A 46 3.56 -0.18 8.90
C ASP A 46 5.04 0.13 9.15
N ILE A 47 5.71 -0.71 9.96
CA ILE A 47 7.12 -0.54 10.31
C ILE A 47 7.90 -1.81 9.97
N TRP A 48 8.94 -1.67 9.19
CA TRP A 48 9.94 -2.71 8.99
C TRP A 48 10.95 -2.70 10.13
N VAL A 49 11.08 -3.84 10.78
CA VAL A 49 12.08 -4.13 11.82
C VAL A 49 13.20 -4.92 11.14
N CYS A 50 14.23 -4.22 10.70
CA CYS A 50 15.28 -4.80 9.88
C CYS A 50 16.35 -5.47 10.73
N VAL A 51 16.68 -6.71 10.39
CA VAL A 51 17.69 -7.55 11.07
C VAL A 51 18.64 -8.15 10.05
N GLY A 52 19.84 -8.56 10.49
CA GLY A 52 20.80 -9.25 9.64
C GLY A 52 20.35 -10.68 9.33
N HIS A 53 20.72 -11.19 8.16
CA HIS A 53 20.41 -12.57 7.74
C HIS A 53 21.13 -13.63 8.59
N ASP A 54 22.14 -13.24 9.36
CA ASP A 54 22.89 -14.09 10.30
C ASP A 54 22.16 -14.32 11.64
N ILE A 55 20.95 -13.77 11.81
CA ILE A 55 20.12 -13.98 12.99
C ILE A 55 19.69 -15.45 13.10
N SER A 56 19.78 -16.03 14.32
CA SER A 56 19.33 -17.40 14.51
C SER A 56 17.81 -17.53 14.41
N ALA A 57 17.31 -18.69 13.94
CA ALA A 57 15.88 -18.96 13.82
C ALA A 57 15.11 -18.76 15.15
N GLN A 58 15.73 -19.13 16.28
CA GLN A 58 15.14 -18.94 17.60
C GLN A 58 14.96 -17.44 17.93
N ARG A 59 15.97 -16.61 17.63
CA ARG A 59 15.90 -15.16 17.85
C ARG A 59 14.91 -14.48 16.92
N LEU A 60 14.85 -14.92 15.67
CA LEU A 60 13.88 -14.44 14.69
C LEU A 60 12.43 -14.74 15.15
N SER A 61 12.19 -15.97 15.63
CA SER A 61 10.89 -16.36 16.20
C SER A 61 10.51 -15.49 17.41
N PHE A 62 11.45 -15.26 18.31
CA PHE A 62 11.24 -14.39 19.48
C PHE A 62 10.94 -12.93 19.08
N LEU A 63 11.65 -12.39 18.09
CA LEU A 63 11.39 -11.04 17.59
C LEU A 63 10.01 -10.94 16.94
N ASN A 64 9.61 -11.92 16.16
CA ASN A 64 8.27 -11.96 15.55
C ASN A 64 7.17 -12.01 16.63
N GLU A 65 7.35 -12.81 17.68
CA GLU A 65 6.40 -12.86 18.80
C GLU A 65 6.34 -11.52 19.53
N LYS A 66 7.48 -10.90 19.79
CA LYS A 66 7.56 -9.56 20.39
C LYS A 66 6.87 -8.50 19.53
N CYS A 67 7.07 -8.54 18.22
CA CYS A 67 6.39 -7.63 17.29
C CYS A 67 4.87 -7.81 17.34
N ARG A 68 4.36 -9.05 17.30
CA ARG A 68 2.92 -9.33 17.45
C ARG A 68 2.36 -8.80 18.77
N PHE A 69 3.09 -8.98 19.85
CA PHE A 69 2.70 -8.49 21.16
C PHE A 69 2.60 -6.94 21.18
N LEU A 70 3.59 -6.25 20.62
CA LEU A 70 3.59 -4.78 20.53
C LEU A 70 2.47 -4.27 19.61
N SER A 71 2.21 -4.94 18.49
CA SER A 71 1.08 -4.61 17.60
C SER A 71 -0.26 -4.78 18.32
N ALA A 72 -0.45 -5.88 19.06
CA ALA A 72 -1.66 -6.09 19.84
C ALA A 72 -1.83 -5.05 20.96
N PHE A 73 -0.75 -4.63 21.59
CA PHE A 73 -0.77 -3.55 22.59
C PHE A 73 -1.19 -2.22 21.95
N ALA A 74 -0.58 -1.85 20.82
CA ALA A 74 -0.90 -0.63 20.10
C ALA A 74 -2.36 -0.60 19.64
N HIS A 75 -2.86 -1.74 19.14
CA HIS A 75 -4.26 -1.91 18.76
C HIS A 75 -5.20 -1.68 19.96
N GLY A 76 -4.85 -2.20 21.15
CA GLY A 76 -5.56 -1.92 22.39
C GLY A 76 -5.57 -0.45 22.82
N CYS A 77 -4.61 0.35 22.31
CA CYS A 77 -4.54 1.80 22.47
C CYS A 77 -5.21 2.59 21.30
N GLY A 78 -5.85 1.91 20.36
CA GLY A 78 -6.50 2.51 19.20
C GLY A 78 -5.55 2.87 18.05
N VAL A 79 -4.34 2.29 18.02
CA VAL A 79 -3.35 2.49 16.95
C VAL A 79 -3.19 1.19 16.17
N ASP A 80 -3.44 1.24 14.87
CA ASP A 80 -3.24 0.10 13.96
C ASP A 80 -1.76 0.03 13.56
N LEU A 81 -0.96 -0.65 14.39
CA LEU A 81 0.48 -0.81 14.23
C LEU A 81 0.82 -2.21 13.72
N ASN A 82 1.48 -2.27 12.58
CA ASN A 82 2.00 -3.50 12.00
C ASN A 82 3.53 -3.49 12.02
N LEU A 83 4.14 -4.49 12.64
CA LEU A 83 5.59 -4.63 12.73
C LEU A 83 6.02 -5.86 11.93
N PHE A 84 6.81 -5.65 10.87
CA PHE A 84 7.29 -6.69 9.97
C PHE A 84 8.80 -6.89 10.16
N VAL A 85 9.18 -8.06 10.69
CA VAL A 85 10.61 -8.40 10.78
C VAL A 85 11.12 -8.74 9.38
N THR A 86 12.09 -7.95 8.89
CA THR A 86 12.61 -8.04 7.52
C THR A 86 14.12 -8.33 7.56
N LEU A 87 14.55 -9.40 6.87
CA LEU A 87 15.95 -9.73 6.71
C LEU A 87 16.61 -8.81 5.67
N ASP A 88 17.87 -8.49 5.86
CA ASP A 88 18.66 -7.63 4.96
C ASP A 88 18.81 -8.22 3.55
N ASN A 89 18.75 -9.54 3.39
CA ASN A 89 18.87 -10.24 2.11
C ASN A 89 17.52 -10.66 1.49
N ARG A 90 16.39 -10.23 2.06
CA ARG A 90 15.04 -10.66 1.63
C ARG A 90 14.81 -10.48 0.12
N PHE A 91 15.23 -9.35 -0.42
CA PHE A 91 14.96 -9.01 -1.82
C PHE A 91 16.05 -9.47 -2.79
N THR A 92 17.21 -9.86 -2.28
CA THR A 92 18.34 -10.33 -3.10
C THR A 92 18.36 -11.84 -3.30
N GLN A 93 17.74 -12.62 -2.39
CA GLN A 93 17.75 -14.09 -2.45
C GLN A 93 16.41 -14.72 -2.84
N GLY A 94 15.37 -13.93 -3.07
CA GLY A 94 14.00 -14.40 -3.28
C GLY A 94 13.33 -14.85 -1.97
N SER A 95 12.10 -14.38 -1.71
CA SER A 95 11.38 -14.79 -0.51
C SER A 95 10.71 -16.15 -0.69
N SER A 96 10.84 -17.03 0.29
CA SER A 96 10.10 -18.28 0.41
C SER A 96 8.89 -18.17 1.34
N ASP A 97 8.48 -16.94 1.67
CA ASP A 97 7.37 -16.69 2.57
C ASP A 97 6.05 -17.23 2.00
N SER A 98 5.20 -17.78 2.87
CA SER A 98 3.86 -18.22 2.48
C SER A 98 2.89 -17.02 2.43
N LEU A 99 1.91 -17.12 1.53
CA LEU A 99 0.81 -16.17 1.44
C LEU A 99 -0.12 -16.31 2.65
N ASP A 100 -0.37 -15.22 3.35
CA ASP A 100 -1.40 -15.13 4.40
C ASP A 100 -2.15 -13.78 4.33
N SER A 101 -2.96 -13.43 5.35
CA SER A 101 -3.72 -12.17 5.36
C SER A 101 -2.83 -10.93 5.33
N ASP A 102 -1.62 -11.02 5.85
CA ASP A 102 -0.72 -9.88 6.08
C ASP A 102 0.56 -9.95 5.23
N ASN A 103 0.85 -11.15 4.67
CA ASN A 103 2.03 -11.40 3.86
C ASN A 103 1.65 -11.73 2.41
N CYS A 104 2.27 -11.04 1.46
CA CYS A 104 2.06 -11.26 0.03
C CYS A 104 2.72 -12.55 -0.51
N GLY A 105 3.48 -13.28 0.30
CA GLY A 105 4.20 -14.46 -0.14
C GLY A 105 5.13 -14.17 -1.32
N SER A 106 5.07 -14.99 -2.35
CA SER A 106 5.82 -14.81 -3.60
C SER A 106 5.16 -13.86 -4.60
N ALA A 107 3.93 -13.36 -4.29
CA ALA A 107 3.14 -12.57 -5.25
C ALA A 107 3.66 -11.13 -5.43
N GLN A 108 4.32 -10.57 -4.44
CA GLN A 108 4.84 -9.22 -4.48
C GLN A 108 6.20 -9.15 -3.77
N ASN A 109 7.25 -8.88 -4.51
CA ASN A 109 8.60 -8.73 -3.96
C ASN A 109 9.20 -7.37 -4.37
N LEU A 110 9.51 -7.17 -5.65
CA LEU A 110 10.14 -5.93 -6.13
C LEU A 110 9.22 -4.71 -6.05
N PHE A 111 7.91 -4.85 -6.29
CA PHE A 111 6.98 -3.74 -6.14
C PHE A 111 6.70 -3.37 -4.67
N LEU A 112 6.90 -4.29 -3.74
CA LEU A 112 6.94 -3.95 -2.32
C LEU A 112 8.18 -3.10 -2.00
N LEU A 113 9.31 -3.39 -2.65
CA LEU A 113 10.53 -2.60 -2.52
C LEU A 113 10.40 -1.22 -3.19
N ASP A 114 9.73 -1.12 -4.36
CA ASP A 114 9.37 0.17 -4.95
C ASP A 114 8.50 1.01 -3.99
N GLU A 115 7.48 0.41 -3.37
CA GLU A 115 6.67 1.09 -2.37
C GLU A 115 7.51 1.53 -1.17
N PHE A 116 8.39 0.67 -0.69
CA PHE A 116 9.28 0.99 0.41
C PHE A 116 10.21 2.16 0.07
N TYR A 117 10.91 2.12 -1.05
CA TYR A 117 11.85 3.19 -1.42
C TYR A 117 11.17 4.55 -1.60
N ARG A 118 9.95 4.62 -2.14
CA ARG A 118 9.24 5.89 -2.32
C ARG A 118 8.49 6.38 -1.09
N THR A 119 8.26 5.53 -0.07
CA THR A 119 7.45 5.89 1.10
C THR A 119 8.21 5.80 2.41
N SER A 120 9.38 5.18 2.44
CA SER A 120 10.06 4.88 3.69
C SER A 120 10.53 6.14 4.42
N PHE A 121 10.32 6.11 5.72
CA PHE A 121 10.84 7.09 6.66
C PHE A 121 11.69 6.35 7.72
N ARG A 122 12.98 6.70 7.79
CA ARG A 122 13.90 6.09 8.75
C ARG A 122 13.62 6.62 10.15
N ILE A 123 13.13 5.75 11.04
CA ILE A 123 12.93 6.07 12.46
C ILE A 123 14.27 6.06 13.19
N CYS A 124 15.04 4.99 13.01
CA CYS A 124 16.40 4.88 13.55
C CYS A 124 17.19 3.77 12.84
N GLY A 125 18.48 3.66 13.16
CA GLY A 125 19.38 2.64 12.63
C GLY A 125 20.08 3.05 11.35
N ARG A 126 20.45 2.06 10.52
CA ARG A 126 21.26 2.23 9.32
C ARG A 126 20.57 3.07 8.25
N TYR A 127 21.35 3.65 7.34
CA TYR A 127 20.87 4.33 6.14
C TYR A 127 20.69 3.31 5.01
N ILE A 128 19.90 3.67 3.99
CA ILE A 128 19.65 2.83 2.82
C ILE A 128 20.58 3.29 1.71
N ILE A 129 21.47 2.39 1.24
CA ILE A 129 22.49 2.73 0.24
C ILE A 129 21.90 3.03 -1.14
N TRP A 130 20.75 2.43 -1.48
CA TRP A 130 20.08 2.62 -2.75
C TRP A 130 19.87 4.10 -3.11
N PHE A 131 19.65 4.96 -2.11
CA PHE A 131 19.48 6.40 -2.34
C PHE A 131 20.77 7.13 -2.75
N LEU A 132 21.94 6.52 -2.58
CA LEU A 132 23.22 7.09 -3.02
C LEU A 132 23.60 6.66 -4.45
N ILE A 133 22.93 5.69 -5.03
CA ILE A 133 23.18 5.18 -6.37
C ILE A 133 22.21 5.88 -7.32
N THR A 134 22.73 6.59 -8.32
CA THR A 134 21.86 7.26 -9.31
C THR A 134 21.10 6.24 -10.14
N THR A 135 19.96 6.63 -10.73
CA THR A 135 19.18 5.75 -11.62
C THR A 135 20.00 5.25 -12.81
N LYS A 136 20.91 6.06 -13.33
CA LYS A 136 21.81 5.66 -14.40
C LYS A 136 22.81 4.58 -13.93
N GLU A 137 23.43 4.77 -12.77
CA GLU A 137 24.36 3.81 -12.18
C GLU A 137 23.64 2.50 -11.80
N GLU A 138 22.42 2.59 -11.29
CA GLU A 138 21.56 1.45 -10.99
C GLU A 138 21.24 0.61 -12.24
N ALA A 139 20.97 1.27 -13.36
CA ALA A 139 20.70 0.61 -14.65
C ALA A 139 21.95 0.03 -15.32
N ASP A 140 23.12 0.59 -15.07
CA ASP A 140 24.41 0.15 -15.64
C ASP A 140 24.91 -1.11 -14.91
N ASP A 141 25.32 -0.97 -13.64
CA ASP A 141 25.76 -2.08 -12.78
C ASP A 141 25.57 -1.73 -11.30
N TYR A 142 24.39 -2.01 -10.76
CA TYR A 142 24.07 -1.68 -9.39
C TYR A 142 25.08 -2.23 -8.37
N ALA A 143 25.48 -3.50 -8.51
CA ALA A 143 26.37 -4.16 -7.56
C ALA A 143 27.76 -3.51 -7.54
N PHE A 144 28.29 -3.17 -8.72
CA PHE A 144 29.56 -2.47 -8.85
C PHE A 144 29.52 -1.09 -8.17
N TYR A 145 28.45 -0.31 -8.38
CA TYR A 145 28.36 1.02 -7.78
C TYR A 145 28.11 0.99 -6.28
N VAL A 146 27.36 0.02 -5.78
CA VAL A 146 27.23 -0.21 -4.32
C VAL A 146 28.59 -0.52 -3.70
N ASP A 147 29.36 -1.43 -4.29
CA ASP A 147 30.70 -1.77 -3.77
C ASP A 147 31.63 -0.55 -3.81
N LYS A 148 31.60 0.23 -4.89
CA LYS A 148 32.36 1.48 -5.04
C LYS A 148 32.02 2.50 -3.94
N VAL A 149 30.74 2.70 -3.64
CA VAL A 149 30.29 3.61 -2.58
C VAL A 149 30.71 3.09 -1.21
N LEU A 150 30.48 1.81 -0.92
CA LEU A 150 30.84 1.20 0.36
C LEU A 150 32.35 1.17 0.62
N ASN A 151 33.17 1.17 -0.40
CA ASN A 151 34.63 1.23 -0.29
C ASN A 151 35.18 2.69 -0.25
N HIS A 152 34.32 3.69 -0.33
CA HIS A 152 34.75 5.07 -0.22
C HIS A 152 35.22 5.39 1.22
N PRO A 153 36.36 6.10 1.41
CA PRO A 153 36.95 6.35 2.73
C PRO A 153 36.06 7.07 3.74
N SER A 154 35.09 7.85 3.24
CA SER A 154 34.15 8.60 4.08
C SER A 154 32.92 7.78 4.50
N ILE A 155 32.78 6.54 4.02
CA ILE A 155 31.63 5.69 4.26
C ILE A 155 32.00 4.57 5.25
N LYS A 156 31.23 4.45 6.32
CA LYS A 156 31.33 3.31 7.24
C LYS A 156 30.28 2.28 6.86
N LYS A 157 30.71 1.15 6.33
CA LYS A 157 29.84 0.08 5.80
C LYS A 157 28.74 -0.33 6.79
N GLU A 158 29.05 -0.36 8.09
CA GLU A 158 28.15 -0.76 9.15
C GLU A 158 26.97 0.20 9.37
N GLU A 159 27.03 1.41 8.78
CA GLU A 159 25.97 2.40 8.88
C GLU A 159 24.94 2.28 7.72
N TRP A 160 25.13 1.35 6.79
CA TRP A 160 24.32 1.24 5.57
C TRP A 160 23.64 -0.11 5.44
N PHE A 161 22.47 -0.08 4.82
CA PHE A 161 21.64 -1.23 4.44
C PHE A 161 21.53 -1.28 2.93
N ASP A 162 21.63 -2.48 2.35
CA ASP A 162 21.33 -2.73 0.94
C ASP A 162 20.19 -3.73 0.81
N PHE A 163 19.04 -3.26 0.34
CA PHE A 163 17.91 -4.11 -0.01
C PHE A 163 17.89 -4.53 -1.48
N GLY A 164 18.86 -4.07 -2.27
CA GLY A 164 18.96 -4.36 -3.70
C GLY A 164 18.31 -3.33 -4.61
N THR A 165 18.29 -3.67 -5.90
CA THR A 165 17.74 -2.85 -6.98
C THR A 165 16.36 -3.33 -7.38
N ILE A 166 15.58 -2.41 -7.99
CA ILE A 166 14.26 -2.68 -8.58
C ILE A 166 14.29 -2.68 -10.12
N VAL A 167 15.46 -2.48 -10.71
CA VAL A 167 15.65 -2.49 -12.16
C VAL A 167 15.46 -3.92 -12.70
N ASN A 168 14.93 -4.03 -13.92
CA ASN A 168 14.69 -5.30 -14.61
C ASN A 168 13.67 -6.25 -13.94
N SER A 169 12.63 -5.70 -13.37
CA SER A 169 11.52 -6.49 -12.85
C SER A 169 10.92 -7.40 -13.94
N SER A 170 10.74 -8.68 -13.61
CA SER A 170 10.14 -9.64 -14.55
C SER A 170 8.66 -9.35 -14.78
N PRO A 171 8.08 -9.73 -15.93
CA PRO A 171 6.62 -9.58 -16.14
C PRO A 171 5.79 -10.28 -15.05
N GLY A 172 6.32 -11.35 -14.46
CA GLY A 172 5.71 -12.09 -13.37
C GLY A 172 5.46 -11.25 -12.14
N GLU A 173 6.38 -10.37 -11.78
CA GLU A 173 6.25 -9.44 -10.66
C GLU A 173 5.09 -8.46 -10.83
N TYR A 174 4.88 -7.93 -12.05
CA TYR A 174 3.75 -7.04 -12.35
C TYR A 174 2.42 -7.75 -12.16
N PHE A 175 2.31 -8.96 -12.69
CA PHE A 175 1.11 -9.76 -12.60
C PHE A 175 0.82 -10.19 -11.15
N GLY A 176 1.82 -10.74 -10.46
CA GLY A 176 1.71 -11.19 -9.08
C GLY A 176 1.32 -10.06 -8.13
N SER A 177 2.01 -8.93 -8.21
CA SER A 177 1.70 -7.75 -7.40
C SER A 177 0.31 -7.21 -7.67
N GLY A 178 -0.11 -7.18 -8.95
CA GLY A 178 -1.46 -6.77 -9.32
C GLY A 178 -2.53 -7.68 -8.75
N LEU A 179 -2.34 -9.01 -8.80
CA LEU A 179 -3.27 -9.97 -8.20
C LEU A 179 -3.34 -9.83 -6.69
N TRP A 180 -2.21 -9.64 -6.01
CA TRP A 180 -2.16 -9.41 -4.58
C TRP A 180 -2.94 -8.15 -4.16
N LEU A 181 -2.72 -7.04 -4.88
CA LEU A 181 -3.45 -5.79 -4.62
C LEU A 181 -4.95 -5.93 -4.89
N LEU A 182 -5.35 -6.67 -5.93
CA LEU A 182 -6.75 -7.00 -6.17
C LEU A 182 -7.36 -7.83 -5.04
N TYR A 183 -6.60 -8.80 -4.52
CA TYR A 183 -7.02 -9.60 -3.38
C TYR A 183 -7.29 -8.73 -2.14
N LYS A 184 -6.35 -7.85 -1.78
CA LYS A 184 -6.55 -6.86 -0.70
C LYS A 184 -7.70 -5.90 -1.01
N GLY A 185 -7.92 -5.56 -2.27
CA GLY A 185 -9.00 -4.70 -2.74
C GLY A 185 -10.40 -5.29 -2.59
N ILE A 186 -10.53 -6.61 -2.40
CA ILE A 186 -11.83 -7.23 -2.10
C ILE A 186 -12.37 -6.70 -0.77
N ASP A 187 -11.52 -6.65 0.25
CA ASP A 187 -11.91 -6.24 1.60
C ASP A 187 -11.93 -4.72 1.75
N SER A 188 -11.03 -4.00 1.06
CA SER A 188 -10.90 -2.54 1.14
C SER A 188 -10.78 -1.89 -0.25
N PRO A 189 -11.82 -1.95 -1.09
CA PRO A 189 -11.74 -1.53 -2.51
C PRO A 189 -11.39 -0.05 -2.66
N PHE A 190 -11.79 0.79 -1.74
CA PHE A 190 -11.49 2.22 -1.74
C PHE A 190 -9.99 2.50 -1.52
N LYS A 191 -9.38 1.87 -0.50
CA LYS A 191 -7.95 2.03 -0.19
C LYS A 191 -7.06 1.44 -1.29
N ALA A 192 -7.49 0.31 -1.87
CA ALA A 192 -6.73 -0.42 -2.88
C ALA A 192 -6.84 0.18 -4.30
N ALA A 193 -7.91 0.90 -4.61
CA ALA A 193 -8.21 1.34 -5.98
C ALA A 193 -7.05 2.07 -6.66
N ILE A 194 -6.38 3.01 -5.97
CA ILE A 194 -5.28 3.78 -6.55
C ILE A 194 -4.05 2.88 -6.76
N LYS A 195 -3.73 2.00 -5.81
CA LYS A 195 -2.58 1.07 -5.91
C LYS A 195 -2.77 0.07 -7.06
N ILE A 196 -3.99 -0.43 -7.26
CA ILE A 196 -4.32 -1.35 -8.35
C ILE A 196 -4.22 -0.66 -9.71
N LEU A 197 -4.71 0.56 -9.80
CA LEU A 197 -4.58 1.37 -11.01
C LEU A 197 -3.12 1.73 -11.31
N LEU A 198 -2.28 1.92 -10.29
CA LEU A 198 -0.85 2.09 -10.47
C LEU A 198 -0.20 0.85 -11.07
N MET A 199 -0.55 -0.35 -10.59
CA MET A 199 -0.03 -1.60 -11.17
C MET A 199 -0.49 -1.81 -12.62
N GLU A 200 -1.73 -1.42 -12.94
CA GLU A 200 -2.22 -1.42 -14.32
C GLU A 200 -1.42 -0.45 -15.19
N ALA A 201 -1.15 0.78 -14.72
CA ALA A 201 -0.32 1.76 -15.41
C ALA A 201 1.11 1.25 -15.62
N TYR A 202 1.72 0.69 -14.60
CA TYR A 202 3.05 0.10 -14.70
C TYR A 202 3.10 -1.06 -15.72
N SER A 203 2.11 -1.95 -15.69
CA SER A 203 2.01 -3.05 -16.66
C SER A 203 1.81 -2.57 -18.10
N ASN A 204 1.14 -1.42 -18.28
CA ASN A 204 0.97 -0.82 -19.59
C ASN A 204 2.29 -0.26 -20.15
N ASP A 205 3.15 0.26 -19.28
CA ASP A 205 4.42 0.87 -19.66
C ASP A 205 5.57 -0.15 -19.81
N TYR A 206 5.34 -1.40 -19.39
CA TYR A 206 6.33 -2.47 -19.48
C TYR A 206 6.81 -2.69 -20.94
N PRO A 207 8.13 -2.90 -21.23
CA PRO A 207 9.23 -3.10 -20.28
C PRO A 207 9.92 -1.82 -19.80
N GLN A 208 9.54 -0.66 -20.27
CA GLN A 208 10.16 0.64 -19.97
C GLN A 208 9.39 1.38 -18.88
N THR A 209 9.08 0.66 -17.81
CA THR A 209 8.30 1.21 -16.69
C THR A 209 9.13 2.22 -15.90
N ASP A 210 8.66 3.48 -15.90
CA ASP A 210 9.20 4.52 -15.02
C ASP A 210 8.58 4.39 -13.62
N LEU A 211 9.34 3.76 -12.70
CA LEU A 211 8.91 3.50 -11.34
C LEU A 211 8.92 4.79 -10.51
N LEU A 212 7.94 4.93 -9.62
CA LEU A 212 7.79 6.15 -8.81
C LEU A 212 8.94 6.35 -7.82
N SER A 213 9.55 5.28 -7.32
CA SER A 213 10.73 5.38 -6.46
C SER A 213 11.93 5.95 -7.22
N SER A 214 12.17 5.52 -8.47
CA SER A 214 13.22 6.06 -9.33
C SER A 214 12.96 7.53 -9.66
N LYS A 215 11.74 7.88 -10.04
CA LYS A 215 11.33 9.27 -10.28
C LYS A 215 11.56 10.16 -9.06
N LEU A 216 11.18 9.67 -7.86
CA LEU A 216 11.40 10.37 -6.60
C LEU A 216 12.89 10.57 -6.32
N LYS A 217 13.70 9.50 -6.48
CA LYS A 217 15.15 9.55 -6.29
C LYS A 217 15.81 10.57 -7.21
N ASP A 218 15.47 10.54 -8.49
CA ASP A 218 16.01 11.50 -9.46
C ASP A 218 15.61 12.95 -9.14
N TYR A 219 14.38 13.15 -8.67
CA TYR A 219 13.96 14.47 -8.24
C TYR A 219 14.79 14.97 -7.04
N VAL A 220 14.94 14.13 -6.00
CA VAL A 220 15.73 14.48 -4.80
C VAL A 220 17.19 14.75 -5.12
N LEU A 221 17.79 13.99 -6.04
CA LEU A 221 19.20 14.15 -6.41
C LEU A 221 19.46 15.39 -7.27
N ASN A 222 18.47 15.88 -8.01
CA ASN A 222 18.64 16.96 -8.98
C ASN A 222 18.01 18.30 -8.57
N HIS A 223 17.26 18.34 -7.47
CA HIS A 223 16.55 19.55 -7.04
C HIS A 223 16.75 19.83 -5.55
N ASP A 224 17.02 21.09 -5.23
CA ASP A 224 17.01 21.59 -3.87
C ASP A 224 15.61 22.12 -3.56
N GLY A 225 14.88 21.48 -2.64
CA GLY A 225 13.59 21.99 -2.19
C GLY A 225 12.59 20.91 -1.81
N TYR A 226 11.52 21.36 -1.17
CA TYR A 226 10.40 20.52 -0.74
C TYR A 226 9.14 20.95 -1.48
N GLY A 227 8.54 20.05 -2.25
CA GLY A 227 7.31 20.29 -2.98
C GLY A 227 6.37 19.10 -2.92
N ILE A 228 5.17 19.27 -3.47
CA ILE A 228 4.19 18.18 -3.57
C ILE A 228 4.70 17.03 -4.46
N GLU A 229 5.64 17.34 -5.34
CA GLU A 229 6.31 16.40 -6.25
C GLU A 229 7.15 15.35 -5.51
N LEU A 230 7.43 15.57 -4.22
CA LEU A 230 8.10 14.60 -3.34
C LEU A 230 7.11 13.74 -2.53
N ASP A 231 5.83 14.04 -2.60
CA ASP A 231 4.83 13.25 -1.89
C ASP A 231 4.49 11.98 -2.65
N ALA A 232 4.81 10.83 -2.05
CA ALA A 232 4.63 9.52 -2.69
C ALA A 232 3.17 9.22 -3.06
N TYR A 233 2.19 9.75 -2.30
CA TYR A 233 0.78 9.54 -2.59
C TYR A 233 0.30 10.43 -3.73
N TYR A 234 0.81 11.65 -3.81
CA TYR A 234 0.55 12.55 -4.94
C TYR A 234 1.17 12.03 -6.24
N LEU A 235 2.43 11.58 -6.21
CA LEU A 235 3.10 10.97 -7.35
C LEU A 235 2.31 9.76 -7.90
N MET A 236 1.77 8.93 -7.01
CA MET A 236 0.93 7.81 -7.40
C MET A 236 -0.36 8.28 -8.10
N TYR A 237 -1.02 9.31 -7.56
CA TYR A 237 -2.20 9.92 -8.19
C TYR A 237 -1.87 10.48 -9.58
N GLU A 238 -0.78 11.22 -9.72
CA GLU A 238 -0.33 11.84 -10.97
C GLU A 238 -0.10 10.78 -12.05
N LYS A 239 0.73 9.75 -11.76
CA LYS A 239 1.00 8.64 -12.68
C LYS A 239 -0.27 7.96 -13.17
N VAL A 240 -1.18 7.63 -12.25
CA VAL A 240 -2.45 6.98 -12.59
C VAL A 240 -3.37 7.91 -13.37
N SER A 241 -3.42 9.20 -13.01
CA SER A 241 -4.21 10.20 -13.72
C SER A 241 -3.77 10.32 -15.17
N ASP A 242 -2.47 10.39 -15.41
CA ASP A 242 -1.91 10.51 -16.76
C ASP A 242 -2.12 9.24 -17.59
N TYR A 243 -1.98 8.08 -16.97
CA TYR A 243 -2.33 6.81 -17.60
C TYR A 243 -3.81 6.76 -18.02
N LEU A 244 -4.74 7.09 -17.13
CA LEU A 244 -6.17 7.06 -17.44
C LEU A 244 -6.57 8.09 -18.49
N LYS A 245 -5.90 9.26 -18.54
CA LYS A 245 -6.05 10.25 -19.61
C LYS A 245 -5.57 9.70 -20.95
N SER A 246 -4.39 9.05 -20.97
CA SER A 246 -3.81 8.51 -22.19
C SER A 246 -4.65 7.45 -22.87
N ILE A 247 -5.35 6.62 -22.08
CA ILE A 247 -6.29 5.60 -22.58
C ILE A 247 -7.74 6.10 -22.72
N GLY A 248 -8.00 7.37 -22.41
CA GLY A 248 -9.33 7.98 -22.53
C GLY A 248 -10.38 7.48 -21.53
N ASP A 249 -9.97 6.88 -20.40
CA ASP A 249 -10.91 6.36 -19.40
C ASP A 249 -11.37 7.43 -18.42
N VAL A 250 -12.26 8.28 -18.88
CA VAL A 250 -12.83 9.38 -18.09
C VAL A 250 -13.60 8.89 -16.87
N LYS A 251 -14.21 7.70 -16.91
CA LYS A 251 -15.00 7.16 -15.79
C LYS A 251 -14.10 6.79 -14.62
N ARG A 252 -13.04 6.03 -14.88
CA ARG A 252 -12.09 5.65 -13.84
C ARG A 252 -11.27 6.85 -13.37
N LEU A 253 -11.00 7.83 -14.24
CA LEU A 253 -10.35 9.08 -13.83
C LEU A 253 -11.19 9.88 -12.82
N LYS A 254 -12.51 9.97 -13.02
CA LYS A 254 -13.41 10.59 -12.03
C LYS A 254 -13.43 9.83 -10.72
N LEU A 255 -13.47 8.50 -10.76
CA LEU A 255 -13.40 7.65 -9.57
C LEU A 255 -12.08 7.83 -8.82
N LEU A 256 -10.94 7.84 -9.53
CA LEU A 256 -9.61 8.10 -8.98
C LEU A 256 -9.60 9.41 -8.18
N ARG A 257 -10.10 10.50 -8.77
CA ARG A 257 -10.18 11.82 -8.12
C ARG A 257 -10.98 11.78 -6.82
N VAL A 258 -12.13 11.09 -6.82
CA VAL A 258 -12.95 10.91 -5.62
C VAL A 258 -12.21 10.10 -4.56
N CYS A 259 -11.59 8.98 -4.92
CA CYS A 259 -10.83 8.15 -3.98
C CYS A 259 -9.64 8.93 -3.37
N PHE A 260 -8.93 9.67 -4.21
CA PHE A 260 -7.80 10.49 -3.78
C PHE A 260 -8.24 11.61 -2.82
N PHE A 261 -9.30 12.33 -3.20
CA PHE A 261 -9.90 13.38 -2.37
C PHE A 261 -10.32 12.85 -0.99
N LEU A 262 -11.08 11.76 -0.97
CA LEU A 262 -11.57 11.15 0.27
C LEU A 262 -10.42 10.71 1.19
N LYS A 263 -9.34 10.20 0.62
CA LYS A 263 -8.18 9.76 1.41
C LYS A 263 -7.47 10.95 2.07
N ILE A 264 -7.24 12.05 1.33
CA ILE A 264 -6.61 13.25 1.89
C ILE A 264 -7.55 13.94 2.88
N TYR A 265 -8.83 14.07 2.54
CA TYR A 265 -9.82 14.72 3.38
C TYR A 265 -9.98 14.02 4.74
N SER A 266 -9.99 12.68 4.75
CA SER A 266 -10.04 11.92 6.01
C SER A 266 -8.81 12.14 6.90
N GLY A 267 -7.71 12.61 6.35
CA GLY A 267 -6.50 12.97 7.08
C GLY A 267 -6.56 14.35 7.73
N LEU A 268 -7.58 15.18 7.42
CA LEU A 268 -7.72 16.51 8.04
C LEU A 268 -8.27 16.43 9.46
N ASP A 269 -9.10 15.43 9.77
CA ASP A 269 -9.82 15.33 11.04
C ASP A 269 -8.90 15.13 12.27
N GLY A 270 -7.67 14.67 12.08
CA GLY A 270 -6.70 14.42 13.17
C GLY A 270 -5.59 15.46 13.29
N LEU A 271 -5.59 16.49 12.46
CA LEU A 271 -4.57 17.52 12.49
C LEU A 271 -5.05 18.68 13.37
N SER A 272 -4.25 19.02 14.39
CA SER A 272 -4.38 20.29 15.11
C SER A 272 -4.04 21.46 14.16
N ASP A 273 -4.63 22.63 14.42
CA ASP A 273 -4.34 23.84 13.66
C ASP A 273 -2.82 24.05 13.52
N GLY A 274 -2.35 24.12 12.27
CA GLY A 274 -0.93 24.28 11.97
C GLY A 274 -0.64 24.28 10.47
N THR A 275 0.66 24.36 10.14
CA THR A 275 1.14 24.44 8.75
C THR A 275 0.73 23.23 7.91
N ALA A 276 0.75 22.04 8.48
CA ALA A 276 0.37 20.79 7.77
C ALA A 276 -1.11 20.78 7.38
N LEU A 277 -1.99 21.23 8.26
CA LEU A 277 -3.43 21.34 7.98
C LEU A 277 -3.70 22.36 6.88
N SER A 278 -3.09 23.56 6.97
CA SER A 278 -3.21 24.60 5.96
C SER A 278 -2.68 24.14 4.61
N TYR A 279 -1.55 23.46 4.58
CA TYR A 279 -0.97 22.91 3.36
C TYR A 279 -1.92 21.91 2.67
N ARG A 280 -2.47 20.94 3.41
CA ARG A 280 -3.40 19.96 2.85
C ARG A 280 -4.71 20.58 2.36
N ARG A 281 -5.25 21.58 3.08
CA ARG A 281 -6.45 22.31 2.64
C ARG A 281 -6.20 23.05 1.34
N ASN A 282 -5.13 23.84 1.28
CA ASN A 282 -4.76 24.59 0.06
C ASN A 282 -4.54 23.65 -1.14
N LEU A 283 -3.91 22.51 -0.92
CA LEU A 283 -3.73 21.49 -1.94
C LEU A 283 -5.08 20.95 -2.44
N LEU A 284 -5.99 20.59 -1.54
CA LEU A 284 -7.32 20.11 -1.92
C LEU A 284 -8.10 21.15 -2.69
N ASP A 285 -8.09 22.42 -2.25
CA ASP A 285 -8.79 23.51 -2.92
C ASP A 285 -8.26 23.70 -4.35
N LYS A 286 -6.94 23.67 -4.52
CA LYS A 286 -6.30 23.72 -5.85
C LYS A 286 -6.76 22.56 -6.72
N LEU A 287 -6.68 21.31 -6.22
CA LEU A 287 -7.05 20.12 -6.96
C LEU A 287 -8.53 20.11 -7.35
N LEU A 288 -9.42 20.52 -6.45
CA LEU A 288 -10.86 20.61 -6.73
C LEU A 288 -11.16 21.63 -7.82
N SER A 289 -10.43 22.77 -7.84
CA SER A 289 -10.51 23.76 -8.89
C SER A 289 -10.02 23.20 -10.23
N ASP A 290 -8.86 22.55 -10.26
CA ASP A 290 -8.26 21.97 -11.46
C ASP A 290 -9.14 20.84 -12.04
N TRP A 291 -9.80 20.08 -11.18
CA TRP A 291 -10.72 19.01 -11.61
C TRP A 291 -12.10 19.52 -12.02
N GLN A 292 -12.40 20.79 -11.77
CA GLN A 292 -13.73 21.41 -11.98
C GLN A 292 -14.85 20.60 -11.32
N MET A 293 -14.62 20.18 -10.07
CA MET A 293 -15.56 19.35 -9.34
C MET A 293 -16.75 20.17 -8.86
N ASP A 294 -17.95 19.64 -9.06
CA ASP A 294 -19.19 20.28 -8.62
C ASP A 294 -19.24 20.43 -7.09
N LYS A 295 -19.59 21.63 -6.62
CA LYS A 295 -19.59 21.97 -5.20
C LYS A 295 -20.59 21.16 -4.37
N ASP A 296 -21.76 20.86 -4.95
CA ASP A 296 -22.78 20.10 -4.23
C ASP A 296 -22.41 18.62 -4.17
N PHE A 297 -21.75 18.11 -5.21
CA PHE A 297 -21.15 16.78 -5.17
C PHE A 297 -20.04 16.68 -4.12
N ILE A 298 -19.18 17.70 -3.99
CA ILE A 298 -18.14 17.75 -2.94
C ILE A 298 -18.79 17.71 -1.54
N LYS A 299 -19.82 18.54 -1.30
CA LYS A 299 -20.55 18.51 -0.01
C LYS A 299 -21.17 17.15 0.26
N GLN A 300 -21.70 16.48 -0.77
CA GLN A 300 -22.26 15.14 -0.62
C GLN A 300 -21.19 14.12 -0.25
N ILE A 301 -20.01 14.18 -0.88
CA ILE A 301 -18.89 13.26 -0.58
C ILE A 301 -18.37 13.46 0.86
N ILE A 302 -18.23 14.69 1.30
CA ILE A 302 -17.72 15.03 2.63
C ILE A 302 -18.68 14.54 3.73
N ASN A 303 -19.97 14.74 3.54
CA ASN A 303 -20.99 14.38 4.53
C ASN A 303 -21.34 12.88 4.47
N ARG A 304 -20.38 12.03 4.87
CA ARG A 304 -20.51 10.56 4.84
C ARG A 304 -21.69 10.07 5.68
N ASP A 305 -21.98 10.74 6.79
CA ASP A 305 -23.08 10.40 7.69
C ASP A 305 -24.47 10.58 7.06
N ALA A 306 -24.55 11.38 6.00
CA ALA A 306 -25.77 11.58 5.23
C ALA A 306 -25.88 10.70 3.98
N TRP A 307 -24.92 9.81 3.75
CA TRP A 307 -24.93 8.97 2.55
C TRP A 307 -26.15 8.04 2.55
N LYS A 308 -26.83 8.01 1.42
CA LYS A 308 -27.94 7.14 1.15
C LYS A 308 -27.49 5.84 0.50
N PHE A 309 -28.26 4.77 0.70
CA PHE A 309 -28.01 3.48 0.07
C PHE A 309 -27.75 3.58 -1.43
N SER A 310 -28.55 4.40 -2.14
CA SER A 310 -28.40 4.60 -3.57
C SER A 310 -27.06 5.23 -3.98
N PHE A 311 -26.50 6.11 -3.14
CA PHE A 311 -25.16 6.69 -3.35
C PHE A 311 -24.07 5.68 -3.07
N VAL A 312 -24.10 5.04 -1.90
CA VAL A 312 -23.14 4.02 -1.50
C VAL A 312 -23.08 2.88 -2.51
N SER A 313 -24.24 2.38 -2.92
CA SER A 313 -24.35 1.28 -3.90
C SER A 313 -23.72 1.65 -5.24
N ARG A 314 -24.00 2.86 -5.78
CA ARG A 314 -23.39 3.33 -7.04
C ARG A 314 -21.88 3.52 -6.91
N PHE A 315 -21.42 4.05 -5.79
CA PHE A 315 -20.01 4.26 -5.56
C PHE A 315 -19.24 2.92 -5.50
N TYR A 316 -19.78 1.93 -4.76
CA TYR A 316 -19.22 0.58 -4.72
C TYR A 316 -19.24 -0.11 -6.10
N GLN A 317 -20.33 0.04 -6.85
CA GLN A 317 -20.39 -0.50 -8.21
C GLN A 317 -19.30 0.10 -9.11
N SER A 318 -19.00 1.40 -8.93
CA SER A 318 -17.91 2.06 -9.67
C SER A 318 -16.54 1.53 -9.25
N LEU A 319 -16.32 1.30 -7.94
CA LEU A 319 -15.10 0.68 -7.42
C LEU A 319 -14.91 -0.74 -7.99
N TYR A 320 -15.92 -1.60 -7.86
CA TYR A 320 -15.86 -2.96 -8.37
C TYR A 320 -15.67 -3.01 -9.89
N TYR A 321 -16.32 -2.12 -10.63
CA TYR A 321 -16.07 -1.99 -12.07
C TYR A 321 -14.60 -1.67 -12.35
N SER A 322 -14.02 -0.70 -11.63
CA SER A 322 -12.61 -0.34 -11.79
C SER A 322 -11.68 -1.52 -11.47
N LEU A 323 -11.92 -2.24 -10.38
CA LEU A 323 -11.13 -3.42 -10.01
C LEU A 323 -11.21 -4.53 -11.07
N LEU A 324 -12.41 -4.76 -11.61
CA LEU A 324 -12.63 -5.76 -12.66
C LEU A 324 -11.90 -5.38 -13.97
N GLU A 325 -11.92 -4.11 -14.36
CA GLU A 325 -11.19 -3.65 -15.56
C GLU A 325 -9.68 -3.78 -15.37
N SER A 326 -9.15 -3.42 -14.18
CA SER A 326 -7.74 -3.63 -13.86
C SER A 326 -7.37 -5.13 -13.88
N TYR A 327 -8.21 -6.00 -13.33
CA TYR A 327 -8.02 -7.45 -13.41
C TYR A 327 -7.95 -7.95 -14.86
N ARG A 328 -8.86 -7.49 -15.72
CA ARG A 328 -8.85 -7.81 -17.14
C ARG A 328 -7.61 -7.29 -17.85
N ALA A 329 -7.13 -6.10 -17.50
CA ALA A 329 -5.90 -5.54 -18.05
C ALA A 329 -4.68 -6.40 -17.67
N LEU A 330 -4.58 -6.81 -16.40
CA LEU A 330 -3.51 -7.70 -15.92
C LEU A 330 -3.58 -9.08 -16.56
N LEU A 331 -4.76 -9.64 -16.77
CA LEU A 331 -4.90 -10.90 -17.52
C LEU A 331 -4.44 -10.78 -18.98
N ARG A 332 -4.79 -9.69 -19.66
CA ARG A 332 -4.26 -9.42 -21.01
C ARG A 332 -2.74 -9.27 -21.02
N PHE A 333 -2.19 -8.63 -20.00
CA PHE A 333 -0.75 -8.51 -19.81
C PHE A 333 -0.09 -9.90 -19.61
N SER A 334 -0.65 -10.74 -18.75
CA SER A 334 -0.10 -12.08 -18.50
C SER A 334 -0.07 -12.96 -19.76
N VAL A 335 -1.17 -12.94 -20.55
CA VAL A 335 -1.24 -13.68 -21.82
C VAL A 335 -0.22 -13.14 -22.83
N ARG A 336 -0.08 -11.81 -22.95
CA ARG A 336 0.87 -11.17 -23.89
C ARG A 336 2.31 -11.57 -23.59
N HIS A 337 2.65 -11.74 -22.32
CA HIS A 337 4.03 -12.03 -21.88
C HIS A 337 4.28 -13.49 -21.51
N GLY A 338 3.32 -14.39 -21.79
CA GLY A 338 3.47 -15.82 -21.53
C GLY A 338 3.66 -16.18 -20.06
N ILE A 339 3.02 -15.43 -19.16
CA ILE A 339 3.16 -15.64 -17.73
C ILE A 339 2.19 -16.73 -17.29
N GLU A 340 2.65 -17.97 -17.29
CA GLU A 340 1.83 -19.09 -16.80
C GLU A 340 2.05 -19.35 -15.30
N TYR A 341 3.21 -18.95 -14.73
CA TYR A 341 3.64 -19.35 -13.37
C TYR A 341 4.37 -18.21 -12.63
N ALA A 342 3.84 -17.01 -12.64
CA ALA A 342 4.46 -15.86 -11.96
C ALA A 342 4.39 -15.93 -10.43
N ILE A 343 3.51 -16.77 -9.90
CA ILE A 343 3.25 -17.00 -8.49
C ILE A 343 3.27 -18.50 -8.29
N THR A 344 3.48 -19.00 -7.08
CA THR A 344 3.33 -20.44 -6.83
C THR A 344 1.93 -20.91 -7.26
N SER A 345 1.80 -22.12 -7.76
CA SER A 345 0.51 -22.65 -8.23
C SER A 345 -0.58 -22.58 -7.16
N ASP A 346 -0.18 -22.74 -5.90
CA ASP A 346 -1.08 -22.70 -4.74
C ASP A 346 -1.56 -21.29 -4.46
N ASP A 347 -0.66 -20.29 -4.43
CA ASP A 347 -0.97 -18.89 -4.22
C ASP A 347 -1.86 -18.35 -5.36
N ALA A 348 -1.52 -18.65 -6.62
CA ALA A 348 -2.35 -18.30 -7.77
C ALA A 348 -3.76 -18.91 -7.68
N GLY A 349 -3.86 -20.14 -7.23
CA GLY A 349 -5.12 -20.83 -7.00
C GLY A 349 -5.98 -20.17 -5.92
N ILE A 350 -5.36 -19.73 -4.81
CA ILE A 350 -6.06 -19.03 -3.72
C ILE A 350 -6.55 -17.67 -4.20
N LEU A 351 -5.66 -16.87 -4.80
CA LEU A 351 -5.98 -15.52 -5.29
C LEU A 351 -7.08 -15.56 -6.34
N SER A 352 -6.95 -16.43 -7.35
CA SER A 352 -7.93 -16.55 -8.42
C SER A 352 -9.31 -17.00 -7.92
N ARG A 353 -9.38 -17.97 -7.00
CA ARG A 353 -10.66 -18.38 -6.40
C ARG A 353 -11.34 -17.27 -5.62
N LYS A 354 -10.59 -16.50 -4.82
CA LYS A 354 -11.14 -15.36 -4.06
C LYS A 354 -11.60 -14.24 -4.99
N LEU A 355 -10.82 -13.90 -6.01
CA LEU A 355 -11.19 -12.89 -7.00
C LEU A 355 -12.45 -13.31 -7.77
N TYR A 356 -12.51 -14.57 -8.22
CA TYR A 356 -13.69 -15.11 -8.87
C TYR A 356 -14.93 -15.02 -7.96
N ALA A 357 -14.82 -15.49 -6.71
CA ALA A 357 -15.91 -15.43 -5.76
C ALA A 357 -16.33 -13.99 -5.44
N ALA A 358 -15.41 -13.03 -5.42
CA ALA A 358 -15.70 -11.63 -5.13
C ALA A 358 -16.41 -10.93 -6.31
N PHE A 359 -15.94 -11.17 -7.54
CA PHE A 359 -16.44 -10.43 -8.72
C PHE A 359 -17.60 -11.11 -9.44
N ASP A 360 -17.82 -12.40 -9.22
CA ASP A 360 -18.93 -13.09 -9.86
C ASP A 360 -20.29 -12.69 -9.25
N ARG A 361 -21.29 -12.57 -10.10
CA ARG A 361 -22.63 -12.13 -9.71
C ARG A 361 -23.55 -13.34 -9.62
N TYR A 362 -23.92 -13.69 -8.41
CA TYR A 362 -24.93 -14.72 -8.17
C TYR A 362 -26.25 -14.11 -7.70
N PRO A 363 -27.39 -14.65 -8.11
CA PRO A 363 -28.66 -14.31 -7.50
C PRO A 363 -28.62 -14.59 -6.00
N GLY A 364 -28.96 -13.59 -5.21
CA GLY A 364 -28.95 -13.70 -3.74
C GLY A 364 -27.61 -13.44 -3.07
N LYS A 365 -26.55 -13.08 -3.80
CA LYS A 365 -25.29 -12.66 -3.21
C LYS A 365 -25.46 -11.36 -2.45
N ILE A 366 -25.10 -11.37 -1.18
CA ILE A 366 -25.09 -10.20 -0.31
C ILE A 366 -23.78 -9.44 -0.53
N LEU A 367 -23.88 -8.16 -0.85
CA LEU A 367 -22.74 -7.26 -0.93
C LEU A 367 -22.54 -6.60 0.43
N LEU A 368 -21.36 -6.77 1.02
CA LEU A 368 -20.97 -6.06 2.24
C LEU A 368 -20.33 -4.73 1.85
N PHE A 369 -20.75 -3.66 2.52
CA PHE A 369 -20.10 -2.36 2.39
C PHE A 369 -19.05 -2.21 3.48
N ASN A 370 -17.87 -1.71 3.08
CA ASN A 370 -16.78 -1.50 4.01
C ASN A 370 -17.10 -0.36 4.99
N SER A 371 -16.91 -0.59 6.29
CA SER A 371 -17.10 0.40 7.35
C SER A 371 -16.18 1.62 7.23
N ASP A 372 -15.03 1.48 6.56
CA ASP A 372 -14.09 2.60 6.32
C ASP A 372 -14.72 3.74 5.51
N LEU A 373 -15.71 3.44 4.68
CA LEU A 373 -16.40 4.44 3.86
C LEU A 373 -17.61 5.05 4.56
N THR A 374 -18.39 4.24 5.26
CA THR A 374 -19.54 4.70 6.03
C THR A 374 -19.82 3.77 7.20
N LEU A 375 -19.97 4.34 8.40
CA LEU A 375 -20.30 3.59 9.61
C LEU A 375 -21.77 3.13 9.60
N SER A 376 -22.64 3.88 8.94
CA SER A 376 -24.07 3.53 8.82
C SER A 376 -24.71 4.16 7.61
N ILE A 377 -25.61 3.43 6.98
CA ILE A 377 -26.46 3.97 5.89
C ILE A 377 -27.75 4.47 6.55
N LYS A 378 -27.95 5.80 6.50
CA LYS A 378 -29.14 6.42 7.13
C LYS A 378 -30.30 6.48 6.14
N GLU A 379 -31.08 5.39 6.10
CA GLU A 379 -32.37 5.37 5.40
C GLU A 379 -33.50 5.51 6.42
N ARG A 380 -34.52 6.33 6.09
CA ARG A 380 -35.67 6.54 6.97
C ARG A 380 -36.69 5.42 6.90
N TYR A 381 -36.72 4.69 5.77
CA TYR A 381 -37.69 3.66 5.48
C TYR A 381 -37.03 2.42 4.89
N LEU A 382 -37.51 1.26 5.31
CA LEU A 382 -37.19 -0.04 4.70
C LEU A 382 -38.47 -0.63 4.15
N THR A 383 -38.52 -0.89 2.84
CA THR A 383 -39.68 -1.50 2.19
C THR A 383 -39.40 -2.97 1.91
N PHE A 384 -40.22 -3.84 2.49
CA PHE A 384 -40.20 -5.26 2.18
C PHE A 384 -41.15 -5.54 1.05
N ILE A 385 -40.66 -6.06 -0.08
CA ILE A 385 -41.45 -6.47 -1.22
C ILE A 385 -41.54 -8.00 -1.20
N ARG A 386 -42.74 -8.53 -0.95
CA ARG A 386 -43.02 -9.95 -1.14
C ARG A 386 -43.24 -10.20 -2.62
N PRO A 387 -42.38 -10.97 -3.31
CA PRO A 387 -42.63 -11.29 -4.72
C PRO A 387 -43.92 -12.09 -4.81
N ASN A 388 -44.81 -11.70 -5.77
CA ASN A 388 -46.00 -12.46 -6.06
C ASN A 388 -45.61 -13.90 -6.43
N LYS A 389 -46.42 -14.88 -6.00
CA LYS A 389 -46.20 -16.32 -6.24
C LYS A 389 -45.96 -16.70 -7.72
N ASN A 390 -46.31 -15.82 -8.67
CA ASN A 390 -46.16 -16.01 -10.10
C ASN A 390 -44.90 -15.36 -10.71
N SER A 391 -44.12 -14.62 -9.96
CA SER A 391 -42.78 -14.20 -10.43
C SER A 391 -41.81 -15.38 -10.18
N LEU A 392 -41.52 -16.10 -11.25
CA LEU A 392 -40.44 -17.09 -11.29
C LEU A 392 -39.19 -16.44 -10.73
N CYS A 393 -38.81 -16.74 -9.48
CA CYS A 393 -37.43 -16.61 -9.05
C CYS A 393 -36.63 -17.52 -9.98
N LYS A 394 -36.06 -16.96 -11.04
CA LYS A 394 -35.04 -17.67 -11.79
C LYS A 394 -33.91 -17.94 -10.78
N LYS A 395 -33.79 -19.21 -10.42
CA LYS A 395 -32.68 -19.74 -9.62
C LYS A 395 -31.35 -19.44 -10.30
#